data_e2f3b16f3db4d523e9dc1340614b20cc
#
_entry.id   e2f3b16f3db4d523e9dc1340614b20cc
#
_cell.length_a   1.000
_cell.length_b   1.000
_cell.length_c   1.000
_cell.angle_alpha   90.00
_cell.angle_beta   90.00
_cell.angle_gamma   90.00
#
_symmetry.space_group_name_H-M   'P 1'
#
loop_
_entity.id
_entity.type
_entity.pdbx_description
1 polymer ?
#
loop_
_entity_poly.entity_id
_entity_poly.type
_entity_poly.pdbx_seq_one_letter_code
_entity_poly.pdbx_strand_id
1 'polypeptide(L)'
;LLCTSKVKGRNFYRAAYFIPNLIGGIVLGYVWQFIFNKVAVSVISGSVSMLTNPNLALVAILIVSTWQYAGYIMMIYVTGLQSVPKDILEASNVDGANTLQTLLKIKVPMIANTFTICIFLTLVNSFKQFDLNLAITNGAPTRILSGKPVQSTEFLALNIYNTAIGKNQYALGQTKAVIFFIILAIVSLTQVTISKKKEVEM
;
A
#
# COMPACT_ATOMS: atom_id res chain seq x y z
N LEU A 1 1.21 -17.02 7.45
CA LEU A 1 1.42 -18.34 8.09
C LEU A 1 2.40 -18.24 9.28
N LEU A 2 3.61 -17.65 9.13
CA LEU A 2 4.56 -17.48 10.24
C LEU A 2 3.95 -16.72 11.42
N CYS A 3 3.21 -15.65 11.14
CA CYS A 3 2.56 -14.83 12.17
C CYS A 3 1.33 -15.47 12.83
N THR A 4 0.81 -16.57 12.29
CA THR A 4 -0.30 -17.35 12.88
C THR A 4 0.17 -18.66 13.51
N SER A 5 1.39 -19.12 13.23
CA SER A 5 1.97 -20.35 13.79
C SER A 5 2.44 -20.18 15.24
N LYS A 6 2.75 -21.29 15.91
CA LYS A 6 3.28 -21.31 17.31
C LYS A 6 4.79 -21.01 17.41
N VAL A 7 5.35 -20.18 16.50
CA VAL A 7 6.77 -19.83 16.49
C VAL A 7 7.12 -18.93 17.68
N LYS A 8 8.23 -19.20 18.34
CA LYS A 8 8.80 -18.32 19.39
C LYS A 8 9.09 -16.93 18.79
N GLY A 9 8.66 -15.88 19.49
CA GLY A 9 8.86 -14.50 19.00
C GLY A 9 7.80 -13.98 18.01
N ARG A 10 6.70 -14.71 17.78
CA ARG A 10 5.60 -14.29 16.89
C ARG A 10 5.17 -12.84 17.07
N ASN A 11 5.04 -12.40 18.32
CA ASN A 11 4.60 -11.03 18.62
C ASN A 11 5.68 -9.99 18.26
N PHE A 12 6.96 -10.34 18.40
CA PHE A 12 8.05 -9.49 17.95
C PHE A 12 8.03 -9.27 16.44
N TYR A 13 7.86 -10.35 15.64
CA TYR A 13 7.73 -10.21 14.19
C TYR A 13 6.52 -9.37 13.78
N ARG A 14 5.37 -9.57 14.43
CA ARG A 14 4.18 -8.73 14.20
C ARG A 14 4.45 -7.27 14.47
N ALA A 15 5.08 -6.96 15.61
CA ALA A 15 5.44 -5.59 15.96
C ALA A 15 6.45 -4.99 14.97
N ALA A 16 7.52 -5.72 14.63
CA ALA A 16 8.55 -5.25 13.71
C ALA A 16 8.00 -4.89 12.31
N TYR A 17 7.09 -5.70 11.77
CA TYR A 17 6.43 -5.39 10.49
C TYR A 17 5.41 -4.26 10.59
N PHE A 18 4.82 -4.04 11.77
CA PHE A 18 3.81 -3.00 11.97
C PHE A 18 4.41 -1.62 12.26
N ILE A 19 5.61 -1.55 12.85
CA ILE A 19 6.31 -0.30 13.23
C ILE A 19 6.38 0.71 12.07
N PRO A 20 6.75 0.34 10.82
CA PRO A 20 6.82 1.32 9.72
C PRO A 20 5.52 2.07 9.48
N ASN A 21 4.37 1.43 9.70
CA ASN A 21 3.07 2.06 9.53
C ASN A 21 2.75 3.11 10.61
N LEU A 22 3.37 3.01 11.79
CA LEU A 22 3.20 3.98 12.88
C LEU A 22 4.01 5.26 12.66
N ILE A 23 5.00 5.22 11.79
CA ILE A 23 5.83 6.39 11.48
C ILE A 23 5.05 7.26 10.50
N GLY A 24 4.93 8.56 10.81
CA GLY A 24 4.26 9.50 9.92
C GLY A 24 4.91 9.55 8.53
N GLY A 25 4.09 9.56 7.48
CA GLY A 25 4.54 9.46 6.08
C GLY A 25 5.58 10.52 5.69
N ILE A 26 5.43 11.75 6.19
CA ILE A 26 6.40 12.82 5.92
C ILE A 26 7.77 12.50 6.53
N VAL A 27 7.82 12.10 7.81
CA VAL A 27 9.07 11.75 8.49
C VAL A 27 9.74 10.57 7.80
N LEU A 28 8.97 9.53 7.53
CA LEU A 28 9.44 8.34 6.83
C LEU A 28 9.97 8.68 5.44
N GLY A 29 9.24 9.54 4.72
CA GLY A 29 9.63 9.98 3.39
C GLY A 29 10.97 10.70 3.36
N TYR A 30 11.24 11.62 4.28
CA TYR A 30 12.55 12.30 4.37
C TYR A 30 13.68 11.34 4.76
N VAL A 31 13.44 10.38 5.65
CA VAL A 31 14.44 9.35 5.99
C VAL A 31 14.80 8.55 4.74
N TRP A 32 13.82 8.07 3.98
CA TRP A 32 14.06 7.34 2.75
C TRP A 32 14.67 8.20 1.64
N GLN A 33 14.29 9.48 1.53
CA GLN A 33 14.92 10.42 0.61
C GLN A 33 16.43 10.52 0.90
N PHE A 34 16.81 10.64 2.17
CA PHE A 34 18.20 10.64 2.59
C PHE A 34 18.91 9.32 2.22
N ILE A 35 18.26 8.18 2.49
CA ILE A 35 18.79 6.85 2.14
C ILE A 35 19.06 6.76 0.63
N PHE A 36 18.09 7.11 -0.21
CA PHE A 36 18.25 7.03 -1.67
C PHE A 36 19.27 8.01 -2.22
N ASN A 37 19.36 9.21 -1.67
CA ASN A 37 20.25 10.27 -2.19
C ASN A 37 21.68 10.19 -1.65
N LYS A 38 21.89 9.63 -0.47
CA LYS A 38 23.21 9.62 0.19
C LYS A 38 23.71 8.21 0.45
N VAL A 39 22.96 7.39 1.19
CA VAL A 39 23.42 6.08 1.62
C VAL A 39 23.57 5.13 0.43
N ALA A 40 22.53 5.00 -0.40
CA ALA A 40 22.58 4.10 -1.56
C ALA A 40 23.67 4.50 -2.57
N VAL A 41 23.83 5.80 -2.80
CA VAL A 41 24.86 6.33 -3.71
C VAL A 41 26.27 6.07 -3.17
N SER A 42 26.48 6.20 -1.85
CA SER A 42 27.81 5.95 -1.24
C SER A 42 28.19 4.48 -1.20
N VAL A 43 27.20 3.59 -1.04
CA VAL A 43 27.44 2.13 -0.97
C VAL A 43 27.68 1.55 -2.37
N ILE A 44 26.96 2.05 -3.38
CA ILE A 44 27.11 1.61 -4.77
C ILE A 44 27.99 2.63 -5.48
N SER A 45 29.30 2.44 -5.40
CA SER A 45 30.30 3.34 -5.99
C SER A 45 29.95 3.75 -7.43
N GLY A 46 29.87 5.07 -7.69
CA GLY A 46 29.59 5.62 -9.02
C GLY A 46 28.10 5.62 -9.42
N SER A 47 27.20 5.20 -8.56
CA SER A 47 25.77 5.24 -8.87
C SER A 47 25.16 6.64 -8.68
N VAL A 48 24.18 6.96 -9.52
CA VAL A 48 23.35 8.16 -9.39
C VAL A 48 22.12 7.82 -8.55
N SER A 49 21.62 8.77 -7.78
CA SER A 49 20.41 8.54 -6.98
C SER A 49 19.25 7.99 -7.82
N MET A 50 18.56 7.00 -7.31
CA MET A 50 17.32 6.47 -7.93
C MET A 50 16.28 7.57 -8.17
N LEU A 51 16.30 8.64 -7.36
CA LEU A 51 15.29 9.71 -7.44
C LEU A 51 15.54 10.67 -8.61
N THR A 52 16.67 10.59 -9.33
CA THR A 52 16.94 11.40 -10.52
C THR A 52 16.33 10.83 -11.79
N ASN A 53 16.03 9.53 -11.82
CA ASN A 53 15.42 8.88 -12.98
C ASN A 53 13.90 8.76 -12.75
N PRO A 54 13.05 9.21 -13.70
CA PRO A 54 11.59 9.17 -13.56
C PRO A 54 11.01 7.80 -13.18
N ASN A 55 11.48 6.75 -13.83
CA ASN A 55 10.97 5.40 -13.57
C ASN A 55 11.47 4.85 -12.24
N LEU A 56 12.74 5.07 -11.91
CA LEU A 56 13.32 4.62 -10.65
C LEU A 56 12.77 5.39 -9.45
N ALA A 57 12.47 6.67 -9.61
CA ALA A 57 11.81 7.47 -8.56
C ALA A 57 10.41 6.95 -8.24
N LEU A 58 9.63 6.55 -9.25
CA LEU A 58 8.34 5.89 -9.04
C LEU A 58 8.50 4.56 -8.29
N VAL A 59 9.47 3.73 -8.72
CA VAL A 59 9.78 2.45 -8.05
C VAL A 59 10.20 2.67 -6.60
N ALA A 60 11.01 3.70 -6.32
CA ALA A 60 11.42 4.05 -4.96
C ALA A 60 10.20 4.37 -4.07
N ILE A 61 9.25 5.18 -4.55
CA ILE A 61 8.01 5.47 -3.81
C ILE A 61 7.20 4.18 -3.58
N LEU A 62 7.07 3.31 -4.59
CA LEU A 62 6.35 2.05 -4.47
C LEU A 62 6.98 1.11 -3.43
N ILE A 63 8.30 1.00 -3.40
CA ILE A 63 9.03 0.19 -2.40
C ILE A 63 8.71 0.70 -0.99
N VAL A 64 8.87 2.00 -0.75
CA VAL A 64 8.66 2.60 0.58
C VAL A 64 7.19 2.47 1.00
N SER A 65 6.25 2.77 0.10
CA SER A 65 4.82 2.66 0.37
C SER A 65 4.41 1.22 0.70
N THR A 66 4.88 0.26 -0.09
CA THR A 66 4.60 -1.16 0.14
C THR A 66 5.16 -1.63 1.48
N TRP A 67 6.41 -1.27 1.79
CA TRP A 67 7.03 -1.61 3.07
C TRP A 67 6.29 -0.98 4.25
N GLN A 68 5.85 0.28 4.15
CA GLN A 68 5.09 0.96 5.19
C GLN A 68 3.73 0.28 5.46
N TYR A 69 3.00 -0.07 4.40
CA TYR A 69 1.64 -0.61 4.54
C TYR A 69 1.58 -2.13 4.73
N ALA A 70 2.63 -2.87 4.35
CA ALA A 70 2.64 -4.34 4.40
C ALA A 70 2.29 -4.89 5.79
N GLY A 71 2.82 -4.31 6.85
CA GLY A 71 2.55 -4.74 8.22
C GLY A 71 1.11 -4.52 8.66
N TYR A 72 0.51 -3.40 8.28
CA TYR A 72 -0.90 -3.10 8.56
C TYR A 72 -1.84 -4.11 7.87
N ILE A 73 -1.65 -4.32 6.58
CA ILE A 73 -2.43 -5.30 5.81
C ILE A 73 -2.20 -6.72 6.32
N MET A 74 -0.96 -7.07 6.67
CA MET A 74 -0.63 -8.35 7.30
C MET A 74 -1.44 -8.58 8.59
N MET A 75 -1.59 -7.56 9.44
CA MET A 75 -2.36 -7.69 10.69
C MET A 75 -3.85 -7.97 10.43
N ILE A 76 -4.44 -7.37 9.41
CA ILE A 76 -5.83 -7.63 9.02
C ILE A 76 -5.97 -9.09 8.56
N TYR A 77 -5.05 -9.59 7.72
CA TYR A 77 -5.06 -11.01 7.31
C TYR A 77 -4.83 -11.97 8.49
N VAL A 78 -3.94 -11.62 9.43
CA VAL A 78 -3.73 -12.43 10.64
C VAL A 78 -5.00 -12.54 11.46
N THR A 79 -5.74 -11.44 11.64
CA THR A 79 -7.02 -11.45 12.34
C THR A 79 -8.06 -12.30 11.60
N GLY A 80 -8.19 -12.13 10.29
CA GLY A 80 -9.08 -12.96 9.47
C GLY A 80 -8.75 -14.45 9.55
N LEU A 81 -7.46 -14.82 9.47
CA LEU A 81 -7.06 -16.22 9.61
C LEU A 81 -7.30 -16.80 11.01
N GLN A 82 -7.33 -15.96 12.05
CA GLN A 82 -7.64 -16.39 13.42
C GLN A 82 -9.14 -16.53 13.69
N SER A 83 -10.00 -15.95 12.85
CA SER A 83 -11.45 -16.09 12.98
C SER A 83 -11.99 -17.42 12.44
N VAL A 84 -11.17 -18.18 11.70
CA VAL A 84 -11.56 -19.50 11.18
C VAL A 84 -11.78 -20.47 12.33
N PRO A 85 -12.99 -21.10 12.47
CA PRO A 85 -13.30 -22.02 13.53
C PRO A 85 -12.33 -23.22 13.58
N LYS A 86 -11.92 -23.59 14.80
CA LYS A 86 -10.99 -24.71 14.98
C LYS A 86 -11.59 -26.05 14.56
N ASP A 87 -12.87 -26.24 14.80
CA ASP A 87 -13.60 -27.47 14.47
C ASP A 87 -13.49 -27.80 12.97
N ILE A 88 -13.58 -26.81 12.11
CA ILE A 88 -13.41 -26.98 10.65
C ILE A 88 -11.97 -27.39 10.31
N LEU A 89 -10.99 -26.83 11.02
CA LEU A 89 -9.58 -27.19 10.81
C LEU A 89 -9.27 -28.61 11.32
N GLU A 90 -9.88 -29.01 12.42
CA GLU A 90 -9.75 -30.36 12.98
C GLU A 90 -10.43 -31.38 12.07
N ALA A 91 -11.64 -31.11 11.59
CA ALA A 91 -12.32 -31.96 10.61
C ALA A 91 -11.47 -32.15 9.34
N SER A 92 -10.89 -31.07 8.81
CA SER A 92 -10.02 -31.17 7.63
C SER A 92 -8.77 -32.03 7.85
N ASN A 93 -8.22 -32.04 9.06
CA ASN A 93 -7.11 -32.91 9.42
C ASN A 93 -7.52 -34.39 9.49
N VAL A 94 -8.75 -34.67 10.01
CA VAL A 94 -9.32 -36.02 10.04
C VAL A 94 -9.56 -36.54 8.62
N ASP A 95 -10.00 -35.68 7.70
CA ASP A 95 -10.18 -35.98 6.27
C ASP A 95 -8.86 -36.16 5.51
N GLY A 96 -7.71 -35.99 6.17
CA GLY A 96 -6.36 -36.18 5.58
C GLY A 96 -5.90 -35.02 4.70
N ALA A 97 -6.50 -33.82 4.82
CA ALA A 97 -6.06 -32.67 4.07
C ALA A 97 -4.66 -32.20 4.51
N ASN A 98 -3.75 -32.01 3.55
CA ASN A 98 -2.43 -31.46 3.84
C ASN A 98 -2.51 -29.93 4.10
N THR A 99 -1.45 -29.35 4.66
CA THR A 99 -1.39 -27.93 5.06
C THR A 99 -1.73 -26.97 3.90
N LEU A 100 -1.31 -27.29 2.67
CA LEU A 100 -1.58 -26.46 1.50
C LEU A 100 -3.05 -26.57 1.07
N GLN A 101 -3.62 -27.77 1.11
CA GLN A 101 -5.05 -28.01 0.84
C GLN A 101 -5.93 -27.28 1.87
N THR A 102 -5.62 -27.41 3.15
CA THR A 102 -6.31 -26.68 4.23
C THR A 102 -6.21 -25.16 4.02
N LEU A 103 -5.04 -24.64 3.60
CA LEU A 103 -4.87 -23.23 3.33
C LEU A 103 -5.73 -22.77 2.15
N LEU A 104 -5.60 -23.43 0.98
CA LEU A 104 -6.20 -22.93 -0.26
C LEU A 104 -7.68 -23.26 -0.37
N LYS A 105 -8.11 -24.43 0.13
CA LYS A 105 -9.51 -24.91 -0.02
C LYS A 105 -10.42 -24.54 1.15
N ILE A 106 -9.85 -24.22 2.32
CA ILE A 106 -10.64 -23.94 3.53
C ILE A 106 -10.37 -22.53 4.02
N LYS A 107 -9.12 -22.21 4.44
CA LYS A 107 -8.84 -20.90 5.07
C LYS A 107 -9.02 -19.72 4.12
N VAL A 108 -8.53 -19.81 2.89
CA VAL A 108 -8.61 -18.70 1.92
C VAL A 108 -10.06 -18.38 1.55
N PRO A 109 -10.94 -19.34 1.21
CA PRO A 109 -12.36 -19.06 0.98
C PRO A 109 -13.07 -18.48 2.21
N MET A 110 -12.79 -19.02 3.40
CA MET A 110 -13.44 -18.56 4.65
C MET A 110 -13.07 -17.11 5.04
N ILE A 111 -11.93 -16.60 4.58
CA ILE A 111 -11.52 -15.22 4.83
C ILE A 111 -11.73 -14.30 3.61
N ALA A 112 -12.62 -14.67 2.68
CA ALA A 112 -12.87 -13.90 1.46
C ALA A 112 -13.24 -12.44 1.76
N ASN A 113 -14.06 -12.20 2.81
CA ASN A 113 -14.39 -10.85 3.27
C ASN A 113 -13.14 -10.05 3.71
N THR A 114 -12.17 -10.70 4.33
CA THR A 114 -10.89 -10.06 4.69
C THR A 114 -10.12 -9.61 3.45
N PHE A 115 -10.13 -10.40 2.36
CA PHE A 115 -9.52 -9.98 1.09
C PHE A 115 -10.21 -8.75 0.51
N THR A 116 -11.54 -8.70 0.52
CA THR A 116 -12.31 -7.54 0.07
C THR A 116 -11.92 -6.28 0.83
N ILE A 117 -11.84 -6.37 2.17
CA ILE A 117 -11.44 -5.25 3.03
C ILE A 117 -9.99 -4.83 2.73
N CYS A 118 -9.06 -5.77 2.62
CA CYS A 118 -7.65 -5.46 2.34
C CYS A 118 -7.47 -4.79 0.97
N ILE A 119 -8.15 -5.28 -0.07
CA ILE A 119 -8.09 -4.69 -1.42
C ILE A 119 -8.68 -3.28 -1.40
N PHE A 120 -9.84 -3.09 -0.75
CA PHE A 120 -10.47 -1.78 -0.60
C PHE A 120 -9.54 -0.77 0.08
N LEU A 121 -8.97 -1.14 1.24
CA LEU A 121 -8.07 -0.25 1.99
C LEU A 121 -6.81 0.08 1.19
N THR A 122 -6.20 -0.91 0.53
CA THR A 122 -5.01 -0.71 -0.29
C THR A 122 -5.30 0.21 -1.47
N LEU A 123 -6.42 0.01 -2.15
CA LEU A 123 -6.85 0.84 -3.27
C LEU A 123 -7.08 2.29 -2.83
N VAL A 124 -7.88 2.52 -1.79
CA VAL A 124 -8.16 3.86 -1.28
C VAL A 124 -6.87 4.56 -0.83
N ASN A 125 -5.99 3.86 -0.10
CA ASN A 125 -4.72 4.43 0.35
C ASN A 125 -3.76 4.75 -0.82
N SER A 126 -3.74 3.92 -1.87
CA SER A 126 -2.94 4.20 -3.07
C SER A 126 -3.36 5.49 -3.78
N PHE A 127 -4.66 5.71 -3.92
CA PHE A 127 -5.18 6.95 -4.50
C PHE A 127 -4.89 8.18 -3.63
N LYS A 128 -5.00 8.04 -2.31
CA LYS A 128 -4.81 9.12 -1.32
C LYS A 128 -3.34 9.37 -0.97
N GLN A 129 -2.40 8.66 -1.61
CA GLN A 129 -0.98 8.79 -1.30
C GLN A 129 -0.48 10.23 -1.54
N PHE A 130 -0.11 10.89 -0.46
CA PHE A 130 0.34 12.29 -0.45
C PHE A 130 1.65 12.47 0.31
N ASP A 131 1.69 12.10 1.59
CA ASP A 131 2.79 12.39 2.52
C ASP A 131 4.14 11.88 2.04
N LEU A 132 4.21 10.58 1.67
CA LEU A 132 5.43 9.98 1.15
C LEU A 132 5.83 10.59 -0.19
N ASN A 133 4.85 10.83 -1.08
CA ASN A 133 5.10 11.42 -2.37
C ASN A 133 5.69 12.83 -2.24
N LEU A 134 5.10 13.65 -1.35
CA LEU A 134 5.60 14.98 -1.04
C LEU A 134 7.03 14.93 -0.49
N ALA A 135 7.29 14.08 0.50
CA ALA A 135 8.57 14.04 1.21
C ALA A 135 9.70 13.37 0.42
N ILE A 136 9.42 12.32 -0.38
CA ILE A 136 10.47 11.61 -1.13
C ILE A 136 10.89 12.39 -2.37
N THR A 137 9.94 12.86 -3.17
CA THR A 137 10.21 13.42 -4.49
C THR A 137 9.62 14.81 -4.72
N ASN A 138 8.57 15.17 -4.01
CA ASN A 138 7.75 16.36 -4.28
C ASN A 138 7.32 16.44 -5.77
N GLY A 139 7.03 15.30 -6.36
CA GLY A 139 6.66 15.18 -7.77
C GLY A 139 7.83 15.01 -8.75
N ALA A 140 9.09 15.32 -8.34
CA ALA A 140 10.27 15.20 -9.20
C ALA A 140 10.60 13.72 -9.54
N PRO A 141 11.43 13.47 -10.53
CA PRO A 141 12.03 14.41 -11.48
C PRO A 141 11.06 14.86 -12.57
N THR A 142 11.40 15.96 -13.22
CA THR A 142 10.65 16.46 -14.37
C THR A 142 10.92 15.62 -15.61
N ARG A 143 9.88 15.27 -16.35
CA ARG A 143 9.94 14.55 -17.63
C ARG A 143 9.29 15.40 -18.72
N ILE A 144 9.84 15.38 -19.91
CA ILE A 144 9.20 16.03 -21.06
C ILE A 144 8.20 15.05 -21.70
N LEU A 145 6.93 15.40 -21.74
CA LEU A 145 5.89 14.64 -22.38
C LEU A 145 5.19 15.54 -23.40
N SER A 146 5.21 15.14 -24.69
CA SER A 146 4.63 15.94 -25.79
C SER A 146 5.11 17.39 -25.80
N GLY A 147 6.41 17.64 -25.53
CA GLY A 147 7.00 18.97 -25.52
C GLY A 147 6.73 19.81 -24.27
N LYS A 148 6.01 19.28 -23.28
CA LYS A 148 5.70 19.97 -22.02
C LYS A 148 6.41 19.31 -20.84
N PRO A 149 6.97 20.09 -19.90
CA PRO A 149 7.55 19.56 -18.67
C PRO A 149 6.43 19.05 -17.76
N VAL A 150 6.50 17.79 -17.38
CA VAL A 150 5.56 17.13 -16.45
C VAL A 150 6.34 16.54 -15.28
N GLN A 151 5.83 16.72 -14.09
CA GLN A 151 6.36 16.09 -12.89
C GLN A 151 6.03 14.59 -12.93
N SER A 152 7.06 13.72 -13.00
CA SER A 152 6.87 12.29 -13.30
C SER A 152 6.28 11.48 -12.15
N THR A 153 6.42 11.96 -10.93
CA THR A 153 5.92 11.29 -9.72
C THR A 153 4.87 12.13 -8.96
N GLU A 154 4.28 13.13 -9.60
CA GLU A 154 3.23 13.94 -8.99
C GLU A 154 1.90 13.16 -8.99
N PHE A 155 1.59 12.49 -7.89
CA PHE A 155 0.32 11.79 -7.71
C PHE A 155 -0.85 12.76 -7.60
N LEU A 156 -2.07 12.26 -7.80
CA LEU A 156 -3.27 13.09 -7.86
C LEU A 156 -3.48 13.97 -6.63
N ALA A 157 -3.28 13.42 -5.43
CA ALA A 157 -3.40 14.18 -4.19
C ALA A 157 -2.37 15.32 -4.10
N LEU A 158 -1.11 15.05 -4.50
CA LEU A 158 -0.06 16.07 -4.55
C LEU A 158 -0.34 17.13 -5.63
N ASN A 159 -0.87 16.74 -6.79
CA ASN A 159 -1.26 17.69 -7.84
C ASN A 159 -2.38 18.63 -7.41
N ILE A 160 -3.37 18.12 -6.66
CA ILE A 160 -4.44 18.94 -6.07
C ILE A 160 -3.84 19.96 -5.11
N TYR A 161 -2.99 19.51 -4.20
CA TYR A 161 -2.30 20.36 -3.23
C TYR A 161 -1.45 21.44 -3.92
N ASN A 162 -0.61 21.06 -4.87
CA ASN A 162 0.24 22.00 -5.62
C ASN A 162 -0.59 23.00 -6.44
N THR A 163 -1.76 22.59 -6.95
CA THR A 163 -2.65 23.52 -7.66
C THR A 163 -3.28 24.51 -6.70
N ALA A 164 -3.83 24.05 -5.57
CA ALA A 164 -4.52 24.90 -4.61
C ALA A 164 -3.54 25.82 -3.88
N ILE A 165 -2.51 25.25 -3.26
CA ILE A 165 -1.60 25.95 -2.35
C ILE A 165 -0.36 26.47 -3.10
N GLY A 166 0.30 25.61 -3.88
CA GLY A 166 1.55 25.97 -4.57
C GLY A 166 1.36 27.04 -5.64
N LYS A 167 0.23 27.03 -6.34
CA LYS A 167 -0.10 27.98 -7.42
C LYS A 167 -1.16 29.02 -7.03
N ASN A 168 -1.67 29.01 -5.79
CA ASN A 168 -2.75 29.85 -5.30
C ASN A 168 -4.06 29.78 -6.14
N GLN A 169 -4.29 28.66 -6.83
CA GLN A 169 -5.47 28.44 -7.67
C GLN A 169 -6.53 27.63 -6.90
N TYR A 170 -7.08 28.21 -5.84
CA TYR A 170 -7.99 27.50 -4.91
C TYR A 170 -9.23 26.93 -5.61
N ALA A 171 -9.88 27.72 -6.48
CA ALA A 171 -11.07 27.25 -7.20
C ALA A 171 -10.78 26.03 -8.09
N LEU A 172 -9.65 26.03 -8.80
CA LEU A 172 -9.23 24.92 -9.64
C LEU A 172 -8.81 23.71 -8.78
N GLY A 173 -8.08 23.95 -7.69
CA GLY A 173 -7.70 22.89 -6.74
C GLY A 173 -8.93 22.21 -6.13
N GLN A 174 -9.93 22.99 -5.71
CA GLN A 174 -11.18 22.47 -5.18
C GLN A 174 -11.97 21.66 -6.23
N THR A 175 -12.04 22.15 -7.46
CA THR A 175 -12.68 21.41 -8.57
C THR A 175 -12.01 20.05 -8.79
N LYS A 176 -10.67 20.02 -8.83
CA LYS A 176 -9.91 18.75 -8.93
C LYS A 176 -10.20 17.82 -7.76
N ALA A 177 -10.28 18.34 -6.54
CA ALA A 177 -10.58 17.56 -5.34
C ALA A 177 -11.96 16.89 -5.41
N VAL A 178 -12.99 17.64 -5.86
CA VAL A 178 -14.35 17.10 -6.04
C VAL A 178 -14.38 16.01 -7.11
N ILE A 179 -13.75 16.25 -8.27
CA ILE A 179 -13.66 15.24 -9.34
C ILE A 179 -12.92 14.00 -8.83
N PHE A 180 -11.81 14.18 -8.14
CA PHE A 180 -11.03 13.08 -7.56
C PHE A 180 -11.86 12.27 -6.56
N PHE A 181 -12.63 12.93 -5.69
CA PHE A 181 -13.52 12.26 -4.74
C PHE A 181 -14.58 11.42 -5.45
N ILE A 182 -15.23 11.96 -6.50
CA ILE A 182 -16.24 11.23 -7.28
C ILE A 182 -15.61 9.97 -7.92
N ILE A 183 -14.44 10.13 -8.56
CA ILE A 183 -13.74 9.00 -9.19
C ILE A 183 -13.39 7.94 -8.15
N LEU A 184 -12.84 8.34 -7.00
CA LEU A 184 -12.47 7.43 -5.93
C LEU A 184 -13.70 6.69 -5.36
N ALA A 185 -14.82 7.40 -5.19
CA ALA A 185 -16.07 6.80 -4.72
C ALA A 185 -16.59 5.73 -5.72
N ILE A 186 -16.62 6.06 -7.02
CA ILE A 186 -17.05 5.12 -8.06
C ILE A 186 -16.16 3.87 -8.08
N VAL A 187 -14.84 4.06 -8.13
CA VAL A 187 -13.87 2.96 -8.16
C VAL A 187 -14.00 2.08 -6.93
N SER A 188 -14.10 2.69 -5.74
CA SER A 188 -14.21 1.98 -4.47
C SER A 188 -15.51 1.18 -4.36
N LEU A 189 -16.65 1.78 -4.73
CA LEU A 189 -17.95 1.10 -4.72
C LEU A 189 -17.97 -0.06 -5.74
N THR A 190 -17.43 0.16 -6.93
CA THR A 190 -17.33 -0.88 -7.96
C THR A 190 -16.49 -2.06 -7.48
N GLN A 191 -15.32 -1.78 -6.86
CA GLN A 191 -14.43 -2.80 -6.31
C GLN A 191 -15.14 -3.63 -5.23
N VAL A 192 -15.82 -2.99 -4.26
CA VAL A 192 -16.54 -3.68 -3.19
C VAL A 192 -17.66 -4.54 -3.77
N THR A 193 -18.43 -4.02 -4.73
CA THR A 193 -19.52 -4.74 -5.36
C THR A 193 -19.03 -5.99 -6.12
N ILE A 194 -17.93 -5.87 -6.87
CA ILE A 194 -17.33 -6.99 -7.61
C ILE A 194 -16.78 -8.03 -6.63
N SER A 195 -16.09 -7.59 -5.56
CA SER A 195 -15.49 -8.49 -4.59
C SER A 195 -16.55 -9.27 -3.80
N LYS A 196 -17.63 -8.60 -3.36
CA LYS A 196 -18.71 -9.26 -2.64
C LYS A 196 -19.42 -10.35 -3.45
N LYS A 197 -19.52 -10.20 -4.78
CA LYS A 197 -20.07 -11.26 -5.64
C LYS A 197 -19.23 -12.55 -5.64
N LYS A 198 -17.97 -12.46 -5.26
CA LYS A 198 -17.03 -13.60 -5.16
C LYS A 198 -16.89 -14.14 -3.75
N GLU A 199 -17.47 -13.48 -2.76
CA GLU A 199 -17.52 -13.98 -1.41
C GLU A 199 -18.46 -15.19 -1.34
N VAL A 200 -18.00 -16.24 -0.67
CA VAL A 200 -18.86 -17.39 -0.36
C VAL A 200 -19.72 -16.97 0.83
N GLU A 201 -20.99 -16.78 0.61
CA GLU A 201 -21.95 -16.63 1.71
C GLU A 201 -22.01 -17.97 2.45
N MET A 202 -21.60 -17.96 3.72
CA MET A 202 -21.71 -19.10 4.64
C MET A 202 -22.95 -18.95 5.50
#